data_fe3bef4da8ce7128a153449bd8aee92b
#
_entry.id   fe3bef4da8ce7128a153449bd8aee92b
#
_cell.length_a   1.000
_cell.length_b   1.000
_cell.length_c   1.000
_cell.angle_alpha   90.00
_cell.angle_beta   90.00
_cell.angle_gamma   90.00
#
_symmetry.space_group_name_H-M   'P 1'
#
loop_
_entity.id
_entity.type
_entity.pdbx_description
1 polymer ?
#
loop_
_entity_poly.entity_id
_entity_poly.type
_entity_poly.pdbx_seq_one_letter_code
_entity_poly.pdbx_strand_id
1 'polypeptide(L)'
;RRLLTRYEQTMSFYSCTVSSFEQYTLARFISDGYFERHINKMKLYYREQRHKILAALKASPLAQHSSIIERNAGTHFLLHIKTTLSEEEVRRSAAAASLQLSFYSDYSYSKTTSDGITLVINYAGIEESKLSEVIKRLESIFITQ
;
A
#
# COMPACT_ATOMS: atom_id res chain seq x y z
N ARG A 1 -14.49 -29.87 -6.75
CA ARG A 1 -15.57 -30.43 -7.58
C ARG A 1 -16.93 -29.82 -7.23
N ARG A 2 -17.37 -29.82 -5.95
CA ARG A 2 -18.70 -29.32 -5.53
C ARG A 2 -18.99 -27.86 -5.93
N LEU A 3 -17.99 -26.97 -5.86
CA LEU A 3 -18.12 -25.57 -6.28
C LEU A 3 -18.25 -25.43 -7.81
N LEU A 4 -17.49 -26.22 -8.56
CA LEU A 4 -17.55 -26.22 -10.03
C LEU A 4 -18.93 -26.64 -10.52
N THR A 5 -19.48 -27.74 -9.98
CA THR A 5 -20.83 -28.20 -10.32
C THR A 5 -21.88 -27.14 -10.00
N ARG A 6 -21.76 -26.45 -8.88
CA ARG A 6 -22.69 -25.37 -8.53
C ARG A 6 -22.54 -24.17 -9.46
N TYR A 7 -21.31 -23.80 -9.83
CA TYR A 7 -21.04 -22.77 -10.83
C TYR A 7 -21.68 -23.12 -12.18
N GLU A 8 -21.46 -24.32 -12.69
CA GLU A 8 -22.05 -24.80 -13.95
C GLU A 8 -23.58 -24.77 -13.94
N GLN A 9 -24.20 -25.09 -12.82
CA GLN A 9 -25.67 -25.06 -12.69
C GLN A 9 -26.27 -23.66 -12.60
N THR A 10 -25.55 -22.70 -12.02
CA THR A 10 -26.10 -21.37 -11.74
C THR A 10 -25.59 -20.28 -12.69
N MET A 11 -24.42 -20.47 -13.30
CA MET A 11 -23.73 -19.43 -14.09
C MET A 11 -23.28 -19.91 -15.47
N SER A 12 -23.80 -21.04 -15.96
CA SER A 12 -23.47 -21.58 -17.29
C SER A 12 -23.81 -20.65 -18.47
N PHE A 13 -24.70 -19.68 -18.24
CA PHE A 13 -25.06 -18.67 -19.24
C PHE A 13 -24.03 -17.55 -19.40
N TYR A 14 -23.06 -17.45 -18.50
CA TYR A 14 -21.95 -16.51 -18.64
C TYR A 14 -20.85 -17.13 -19.50
N SER A 15 -20.59 -16.54 -20.65
CA SER A 15 -19.39 -16.85 -21.43
C SER A 15 -18.15 -16.27 -20.73
N CYS A 16 -17.04 -17.00 -20.76
CA CYS A 16 -15.76 -16.49 -20.28
C CYS A 16 -15.35 -15.29 -21.14
N THR A 17 -15.14 -14.12 -20.50
CA THR A 17 -14.70 -12.89 -21.18
C THR A 17 -13.22 -12.89 -21.52
N VAL A 18 -12.44 -13.83 -20.95
CA VAL A 18 -11.01 -13.99 -21.22
C VAL A 18 -10.84 -14.88 -22.44
N SER A 19 -10.12 -14.40 -23.46
CA SER A 19 -9.87 -15.15 -24.68
C SER A 19 -9.10 -16.46 -24.39
N SER A 20 -9.33 -17.50 -25.21
CA SER A 20 -8.61 -18.76 -25.08
C SER A 20 -7.09 -18.58 -25.21
N PHE A 21 -6.65 -17.64 -26.04
CA PHE A 21 -5.24 -17.30 -26.17
C PHE A 21 -4.63 -16.82 -24.86
N GLU A 22 -5.30 -15.91 -24.15
CA GLU A 22 -4.85 -15.39 -22.86
C GLU A 22 -4.84 -16.51 -21.80
N GLN A 23 -5.87 -17.37 -21.79
CA GLN A 23 -5.94 -18.49 -20.87
C GLN A 23 -4.79 -19.46 -21.07
N TYR A 24 -4.51 -19.86 -22.30
CA TYR A 24 -3.38 -20.76 -22.62
C TYR A 24 -2.02 -20.10 -22.34
N THR A 25 -1.88 -18.82 -22.65
CA THR A 25 -0.65 -18.07 -22.36
C THR A 25 -0.39 -18.01 -20.86
N LEU A 26 -1.42 -17.71 -20.06
CA LEU A 26 -1.30 -17.66 -18.60
C LEU A 26 -1.01 -19.06 -18.03
N ALA A 27 -1.73 -20.07 -18.50
CA ALA A 27 -1.48 -21.46 -18.08
C ALA A 27 -0.02 -21.88 -18.34
N ARG A 28 0.50 -21.57 -19.52
CA ARG A 28 1.89 -21.87 -19.88
C ARG A 28 2.88 -21.02 -19.06
N PHE A 29 2.61 -19.75 -18.84
CA PHE A 29 3.42 -18.87 -18.00
C PHE A 29 3.56 -19.41 -16.58
N ILE A 30 2.49 -20.00 -16.04
CA ILE A 30 2.50 -20.65 -14.72
C ILE A 30 3.25 -21.99 -14.78
N SER A 31 2.92 -22.87 -15.73
CA SER A 31 3.49 -24.22 -15.82
C SER A 31 5.00 -24.22 -16.08
N ASP A 32 5.50 -23.25 -16.86
CA ASP A 32 6.92 -23.10 -17.16
C ASP A 32 7.71 -22.41 -16.04
N GLY A 33 7.06 -22.08 -14.90
CA GLY A 33 7.67 -21.48 -13.72
C GLY A 33 8.02 -19.99 -13.86
N TYR A 34 7.61 -19.31 -14.94
CA TYR A 34 7.84 -17.88 -15.11
C TYR A 34 7.09 -17.05 -14.09
N PHE A 35 5.86 -17.46 -13.76
CA PHE A 35 5.04 -16.79 -12.75
C PHE A 35 5.73 -16.80 -11.38
N GLU A 36 6.21 -17.95 -10.93
CA GLU A 36 6.89 -18.08 -9.64
C GLU A 36 8.18 -17.23 -9.58
N ARG A 37 8.99 -17.30 -10.66
CA ARG A 37 10.19 -16.44 -10.75
C ARG A 37 9.87 -14.97 -10.71
N HIS A 38 8.81 -14.54 -11.39
CA HIS A 38 8.36 -13.15 -11.37
C HIS A 38 7.93 -12.73 -9.96
N ILE A 39 7.10 -13.52 -9.30
CA ILE A 39 6.64 -13.24 -7.93
C ILE A 39 7.81 -13.15 -6.95
N ASN A 40 8.79 -14.05 -7.04
CA ASN A 40 9.96 -14.05 -6.16
C ASN A 40 10.82 -12.79 -6.40
N LYS A 41 11.01 -12.38 -7.64
CA LYS A 41 11.70 -11.13 -7.99
C LYS A 41 10.98 -9.91 -7.43
N MET A 42 9.64 -9.86 -7.57
CA MET A 42 8.83 -8.76 -7.04
C MET A 42 8.85 -8.69 -5.51
N LYS A 43 8.78 -9.84 -4.82
CA LYS A 43 8.91 -9.91 -3.36
C LYS A 43 10.25 -9.35 -2.87
N LEU A 44 11.34 -9.68 -3.55
CA LEU A 44 12.67 -9.17 -3.20
C LEU A 44 12.73 -7.66 -3.42
N TYR A 45 12.30 -7.18 -4.58
CA TYR A 45 12.26 -5.76 -4.92
C TYR A 45 11.46 -4.95 -3.89
N TYR A 46 10.22 -5.36 -3.58
CA TYR A 46 9.39 -4.63 -2.63
C TYR A 46 9.92 -4.70 -1.20
N ARG A 47 10.57 -5.79 -0.80
CA ARG A 47 11.25 -5.87 0.49
C ARG A 47 12.38 -4.84 0.61
N GLU A 48 13.17 -4.66 -0.44
CA GLU A 48 14.24 -3.64 -0.48
C GLU A 48 13.67 -2.22 -0.43
N GLN A 49 12.64 -1.93 -1.23
CA GLN A 49 11.96 -0.62 -1.21
C GLN A 49 11.42 -0.31 0.19
N ARG A 50 10.74 -1.27 0.80
CA ARG A 50 10.24 -1.14 2.17
C ARG A 50 11.37 -0.82 3.16
N HIS A 51 12.49 -1.54 3.10
CA HIS A 51 13.63 -1.29 3.99
C HIS A 51 14.17 0.13 3.84
N LYS A 52 14.31 0.64 2.63
CA LYS A 52 14.76 2.01 2.36
C LYS A 52 13.82 3.06 2.96
N ILE A 53 12.52 2.89 2.76
CA ILE A 53 11.51 3.82 3.30
C ILE A 53 11.51 3.80 4.83
N LEU A 54 11.53 2.60 5.44
CA LEU A 54 11.58 2.46 6.89
C LEU A 54 12.86 3.05 7.49
N ALA A 55 14.00 2.85 6.84
CA ALA A 55 15.28 3.44 7.27
C ALA A 55 15.23 4.97 7.21
N ALA A 56 14.70 5.52 6.12
CA ALA A 56 14.56 6.96 5.96
C ALA A 56 13.58 7.58 6.97
N LEU A 57 12.43 6.94 7.24
CA LEU A 57 11.51 7.38 8.28
C LEU A 57 12.15 7.33 9.67
N LYS A 58 12.88 6.27 10.00
CA LYS A 58 13.58 6.14 11.28
C LYS A 58 14.71 7.17 11.48
N ALA A 59 15.34 7.60 10.40
CA ALA A 59 16.38 8.62 10.43
C ALA A 59 15.81 10.05 10.48
N SER A 60 14.52 10.21 10.26
CA SER A 60 13.83 11.51 10.23
C SER A 60 13.31 11.91 11.62
N PRO A 61 13.11 13.22 11.88
CA PRO A 61 12.45 13.72 13.10
C PRO A 61 11.06 13.11 13.34
N LEU A 62 10.36 12.66 12.30
CA LEU A 62 9.07 11.97 12.43
C LEU A 62 9.14 10.70 13.28
N ALA A 63 10.31 10.07 13.40
CA ALA A 63 10.48 8.83 14.17
C ALA A 63 10.05 8.98 15.64
N GLN A 64 10.22 10.18 16.24
CA GLN A 64 9.87 10.45 17.63
C GLN A 64 8.37 10.53 17.87
N HIS A 65 7.61 10.91 16.82
CA HIS A 65 6.17 11.14 16.88
C HIS A 65 5.36 10.08 16.12
N SER A 66 6.02 9.07 15.55
CA SER A 66 5.35 8.06 14.74
C SER A 66 5.66 6.65 15.19
N SER A 67 4.74 5.76 14.92
CA SER A 67 4.90 4.31 15.08
C SER A 67 4.48 3.58 13.82
N ILE A 68 5.20 2.52 13.49
CA ILE A 68 4.94 1.71 12.30
C ILE A 68 4.17 0.49 12.74
N ILE A 69 2.99 0.29 12.15
CA ILE A 69 2.14 -0.88 12.37
C ILE A 69 2.24 -1.77 11.15
N GLU A 70 2.90 -2.90 11.29
CA GLU A 70 3.13 -3.86 10.21
C GLU A 70 2.32 -5.13 10.43
N ARG A 71 1.72 -5.61 9.34
CA ARG A 71 1.07 -6.93 9.31
C ARG A 71 1.74 -7.88 8.32
N ASN A 72 2.95 -7.56 7.84
CA ASN A 72 3.74 -8.35 6.88
C ASN A 72 2.95 -8.82 5.63
N ALA A 73 1.95 -8.07 5.23
CA ALA A 73 1.07 -8.43 4.12
C ALA A 73 1.02 -7.30 3.10
N GLY A 74 1.26 -7.65 1.83
CA GLY A 74 1.07 -6.74 0.70
C GLY A 74 2.22 -5.75 0.47
N THR A 75 1.88 -4.63 -0.15
CA THR A 75 2.80 -3.58 -0.62
C THR A 75 2.68 -2.28 0.20
N HIS A 76 2.08 -2.34 1.39
CA HIS A 76 1.86 -1.19 2.24
C HIS A 76 2.11 -1.52 3.72
N PHE A 77 2.34 -0.49 4.52
CA PHE A 77 2.32 -0.53 5.97
C PHE A 77 1.52 0.67 6.51
N LEU A 78 1.14 0.63 7.77
CA LEU A 78 0.47 1.73 8.41
C LEU A 78 1.49 2.56 9.20
N LEU A 79 1.45 3.87 9.01
CA LEU A 79 2.23 4.85 9.77
C LEU A 79 1.27 5.63 10.66
N HIS A 80 1.31 5.35 11.95
CA HIS A 80 0.57 6.12 12.94
C HIS A 80 1.42 7.29 13.40
N ILE A 81 0.88 8.51 13.34
CA ILE A 81 1.55 9.75 13.73
C ILE A 81 0.73 10.40 14.84
N LYS A 82 1.36 10.60 16.00
CA LYS A 82 0.77 11.34 17.11
C LYS A 82 0.72 12.82 16.76
N THR A 83 -0.48 13.38 16.72
CA THR A 83 -0.69 14.79 16.38
C THR A 83 -2.03 15.26 16.93
N THR A 84 -2.13 16.56 17.22
CA THR A 84 -3.37 17.22 17.58
C THR A 84 -4.17 17.71 16.38
N LEU A 85 -3.57 17.66 15.19
CA LEU A 85 -4.22 18.04 13.94
C LEU A 85 -5.37 17.10 13.62
N SER A 86 -6.45 17.67 13.12
CA SER A 86 -7.54 16.90 12.53
C SER A 86 -7.10 16.32 11.16
N GLU A 87 -7.73 15.23 10.78
CA GLU A 87 -7.46 14.61 9.47
C GLU A 87 -7.71 15.58 8.30
N GLU A 88 -8.71 16.46 8.44
CA GLU A 88 -9.03 17.44 7.40
C GLU A 88 -7.95 18.54 7.26
N GLU A 89 -7.35 18.97 8.36
CA GLU A 89 -6.21 19.88 8.35
C GLU A 89 -5.00 19.23 7.67
N VAL A 90 -4.71 17.97 8.01
CA VAL A 90 -3.63 17.23 7.36
C VAL A 90 -3.88 17.04 5.88
N ARG A 91 -5.11 16.73 5.45
CA ARG A 91 -5.46 16.63 4.02
C ARG A 91 -5.20 17.94 3.27
N ARG A 92 -5.59 19.07 3.87
CA ARG A 92 -5.34 20.40 3.27
C ARG A 92 -3.85 20.73 3.18
N SER A 93 -3.11 20.49 4.25
CA SER A 93 -1.66 20.72 4.27
C SER A 93 -0.91 19.82 3.29
N ALA A 94 -1.33 18.55 3.18
CA ALA A 94 -0.77 17.62 2.21
C ALA A 94 -1.02 18.07 0.77
N ALA A 95 -2.24 18.51 0.45
CA ALA A 95 -2.58 19.05 -0.86
C ALA A 95 -1.75 20.29 -1.20
N ALA A 96 -1.58 21.21 -0.25
CA ALA A 96 -0.73 22.40 -0.39
C ALA A 96 0.75 22.02 -0.62
N ALA A 97 1.22 20.96 0.02
CA ALA A 97 2.57 20.41 -0.16
C ALA A 97 2.70 19.50 -1.40
N SER A 98 1.65 19.39 -2.24
CA SER A 98 1.61 18.46 -3.39
C SER A 98 1.90 17.00 -3.01
N LEU A 99 1.39 16.58 -1.85
CA LEU A 99 1.40 15.20 -1.39
C LEU A 99 0.00 14.60 -1.47
N GLN A 100 -0.11 13.43 -2.07
CA GLN A 100 -1.31 12.62 -2.00
C GLN A 100 -1.15 11.59 -0.87
N LEU A 101 -1.90 11.76 0.21
CA LEU A 101 -1.89 10.86 1.34
C LEU A 101 -3.14 9.97 1.33
N SER A 102 -2.97 8.71 1.72
CA SER A 102 -4.06 7.77 1.97
C SER A 102 -4.22 7.58 3.47
N PHE A 103 -5.42 7.74 3.97
CA PHE A 103 -5.74 7.63 5.40
C PHE A 103 -6.37 6.27 5.70
N TYR A 104 -6.06 5.71 6.85
CA TYR A 104 -6.68 4.45 7.27
C TYR A 104 -8.20 4.56 7.41
N SER A 105 -8.70 5.74 7.76
CA SER A 105 -10.14 6.05 7.84
C SER A 105 -10.87 5.85 6.52
N ASP A 106 -10.20 6.01 5.37
CA ASP A 106 -10.79 5.79 4.04
C ASP A 106 -11.15 4.31 3.81
N TYR A 107 -10.56 3.40 4.59
CA TYR A 107 -10.72 1.94 4.46
C TYR A 107 -11.41 1.28 5.66
N SER A 108 -11.75 2.05 6.69
CA SER A 108 -12.32 1.53 7.93
C SER A 108 -13.69 2.13 8.20
N TYR A 109 -14.67 1.28 8.48
CA TYR A 109 -16.00 1.72 8.95
C TYR A 109 -15.98 2.18 10.42
N SER A 110 -14.94 1.81 11.17
CA SER A 110 -14.80 2.17 12.58
C SER A 110 -14.03 3.48 12.68
N LYS A 111 -14.67 4.53 13.23
CA LYS A 111 -13.94 5.74 13.60
C LYS A 111 -12.98 5.37 14.72
N THR A 112 -11.72 5.27 14.41
CA THR A 112 -10.68 5.03 15.41
C THR A 112 -10.50 6.33 16.18
N THR A 113 -10.91 6.36 17.44
CA THR A 113 -10.54 7.40 18.42
C THR A 113 -9.09 7.15 18.81
N SER A 114 -8.17 7.38 17.92
CA SER A 114 -6.74 7.25 18.18
C SER A 114 -6.15 8.64 18.48
N ASP A 115 -5.16 8.66 19.34
CA ASP A 115 -4.36 9.82 19.70
C ASP A 115 -3.44 10.22 18.53
N GLY A 116 -4.04 10.51 17.36
CA GLY A 116 -3.32 10.87 16.15
C GLY A 116 -3.95 10.36 14.86
N ILE A 117 -3.17 10.37 13.80
CA ILE A 117 -3.59 10.03 12.43
C ILE A 117 -2.83 8.80 11.94
N THR A 118 -3.53 7.88 11.29
CA THR A 118 -2.93 6.70 10.68
C THR A 118 -2.97 6.80 9.16
N LEU A 119 -1.79 6.82 8.56
CA LEU A 119 -1.60 6.85 7.11
C LEU A 119 -1.36 5.44 6.57
N VAL A 120 -1.83 5.18 5.37
CA VAL A 120 -1.52 3.97 4.59
C VAL A 120 -0.38 4.30 3.63
N ILE A 121 0.81 3.81 3.92
CA ILE A 121 1.99 4.05 3.09
C ILE A 121 2.17 2.90 2.10
N ASN A 122 1.87 3.17 0.84
CA ASN A 122 2.11 2.23 -0.24
C ASN A 122 3.53 2.42 -0.80
N TYR A 123 4.42 1.48 -0.50
CA TYR A 123 5.80 1.56 -0.94
C TYR A 123 6.02 1.15 -2.40
N ALA A 124 5.02 0.60 -3.07
CA ALA A 124 5.09 0.33 -4.50
C ALA A 124 5.00 1.61 -5.37
N GLY A 125 4.46 2.70 -4.81
CA GLY A 125 4.26 3.97 -5.53
C GLY A 125 5.32 5.04 -5.25
N ILE A 126 6.31 4.78 -4.39
CA ILE A 126 7.33 5.77 -4.03
C ILE A 126 8.61 5.52 -4.83
N GLU A 127 8.98 6.49 -5.67
CA GLU A 127 10.27 6.48 -6.35
C GLU A 127 11.40 6.79 -5.36
N GLU A 128 12.46 6.01 -5.40
CA GLU A 128 13.61 6.15 -4.50
C GLU A 128 14.24 7.55 -4.55
N SER A 129 14.33 8.15 -5.74
CA SER A 129 14.86 9.50 -5.97
C SER A 129 14.05 10.59 -5.25
N LYS A 130 12.77 10.35 -5.01
CA LYS A 130 11.85 11.33 -4.38
C LYS A 130 11.65 11.07 -2.89
N LEU A 131 12.19 9.99 -2.33
CA LEU A 131 11.95 9.58 -0.96
C LEU A 131 12.32 10.66 0.07
N SER A 132 13.50 11.28 -0.09
CA SER A 132 13.96 12.36 0.81
C SER A 132 13.04 13.58 0.77
N GLU A 133 12.53 13.91 -0.41
CA GLU A 133 11.59 15.02 -0.59
C GLU A 133 10.23 14.71 0.05
N VAL A 134 9.72 13.51 -0.15
CA VAL A 134 8.45 13.07 0.46
C VAL A 134 8.54 13.13 1.98
N ILE A 135 9.64 12.68 2.59
CA ILE A 135 9.83 12.74 4.03
C ILE A 135 9.88 14.17 4.53
N LYS A 136 10.63 15.07 3.88
CA LYS A 136 10.68 16.49 4.25
C LYS A 136 9.32 17.18 4.18
N ARG A 137 8.51 16.82 3.18
CA ARG A 137 7.14 17.33 3.06
C ARG A 137 6.24 16.80 4.17
N LEU A 138 6.38 15.53 4.56
CA LEU A 138 5.68 14.99 5.73
C LEU A 138 6.12 15.68 7.02
N GLU A 139 7.41 15.93 7.22
CA GLU A 139 7.93 16.66 8.36
C GLU A 139 7.30 18.06 8.46
N SER A 140 7.21 18.79 7.34
CA SER A 140 6.62 20.13 7.34
C SER A 140 5.15 20.16 7.73
N ILE A 141 4.42 19.06 7.51
CA ILE A 141 3.00 18.94 7.90
C ILE A 141 2.85 18.65 9.39
N PHE A 142 3.70 17.79 9.95
CA PHE A 142 3.48 17.25 11.29
C PHE A 142 4.40 17.82 12.38
N ILE A 143 5.53 18.46 12.01
CA ILE A 143 6.56 18.91 12.98
C ILE A 143 6.72 20.43 13.02
N THR A 144 6.40 21.13 11.92
CA THR A 144 6.65 22.58 11.79
C THR A 144 5.48 23.45 12.34
N GLN A 145 4.84 22.98 13.41
CA GLN A 145 3.87 23.83 14.15
C GLN A 145 4.37 24.18 15.53
#